data_45a06c482a4f3e0ada174cc94458005d
#
_entry.id   45a06c482a4f3e0ada174cc94458005d
#
_cell.length_a   1.000
_cell.length_b   1.000
_cell.length_c   1.000
_cell.angle_alpha   90.00
_cell.angle_beta   90.00
_cell.angle_gamma   90.00
#
_symmetry.space_group_name_H-M   'P 1'
#
loop_
_entity.id
_entity.type
_entity.pdbx_description
1 polymer ?
#
loop_
_entity_poly.entity_id
_entity_poly.type
_entity_poly.pdbx_seq_one_letter_code
_entity_poly.pdbx_strand_id
1 'polypeptide(L)'
;MPGGKVNLTATVENYPGFTSITGPDLAMHFYEQMQDDMVNYINDQVLLITQQENEFVVQVEDKTYHYHAVIIATGTKERKLEVLKAEQFENRGISYCAVCDGPLYKNKDVVVIGGGNAALEEALYLATFCSSVTLIHRRDTFRADEVLQSRVKKSN
;
A
#
# COMPACT_ATOMS: atom_id res chain seq x y z
N MET A 1 -14.42 -2.17 -2.41
CA MET A 1 -13.94 -3.25 -1.52
C MET A 1 -13.21 -2.59 -0.36
N PRO A 2 -13.49 -2.92 0.90
CA PRO A 2 -12.71 -2.47 2.05
C PRO A 2 -11.28 -2.97 1.98
N GLY A 3 -10.36 -2.36 2.74
CA GLY A 3 -8.97 -2.82 2.87
C GLY A 3 -7.91 -1.91 2.26
N GLY A 4 -8.28 -0.93 1.44
CA GLY A 4 -7.33 0.05 0.90
C GLY A 4 -6.08 -0.59 0.29
N LYS A 5 -4.88 -0.12 0.69
CA LYS A 5 -3.60 -0.64 0.19
C LYS A 5 -3.29 -2.09 0.56
N VAL A 6 -3.87 -2.61 1.62
CA VAL A 6 -3.68 -4.02 2.00
C VAL A 6 -4.11 -4.95 0.86
N ASN A 7 -5.16 -4.58 0.11
CA ASN A 7 -5.61 -5.34 -1.06
C ASN A 7 -4.56 -5.47 -2.19
N LEU A 8 -3.53 -4.62 -2.19
CA LEU A 8 -2.47 -4.63 -3.19
C LEU A 8 -1.29 -5.51 -2.77
N THR A 9 -1.33 -6.12 -1.59
CA THR A 9 -0.25 -6.97 -1.08
C THR A 9 -0.53 -8.43 -1.41
N ALA A 10 0.37 -9.07 -2.16
CA ALA A 10 0.21 -10.48 -2.56
C ALA A 10 0.24 -11.41 -1.35
N THR A 11 1.18 -11.18 -0.43
CA THR A 11 1.40 -12.03 0.75
C THR A 11 1.80 -11.18 1.94
N VAL A 12 1.11 -11.37 3.06
CA VAL A 12 1.40 -10.74 4.35
C VAL A 12 1.90 -11.84 5.29
N GLU A 13 3.15 -11.70 5.75
CA GLU A 13 3.84 -12.65 6.65
C GLU A 13 4.19 -12.05 8.02
N ASN A 14 3.87 -10.79 8.24
CA ASN A 14 4.24 -10.03 9.43
C ASN A 14 3.02 -9.53 10.24
N TYR A 15 1.84 -10.10 10.01
CA TYR A 15 0.64 -9.81 10.79
C TYR A 15 0.42 -10.92 11.84
N PRO A 16 0.48 -10.62 13.15
CA PRO A 16 0.29 -11.61 14.20
C PRO A 16 -1.07 -12.33 14.08
N GLY A 17 -1.05 -13.66 14.17
CA GLY A 17 -2.22 -14.52 14.00
C GLY A 17 -2.25 -15.27 12.67
N PHE A 18 -1.46 -14.86 11.69
CA PHE A 18 -1.31 -15.56 10.40
C PHE A 18 0.17 -15.79 10.10
N THR A 19 0.53 -17.03 9.74
CA THR A 19 1.87 -17.34 9.25
C THR A 19 2.08 -16.75 7.85
N SER A 20 1.04 -16.79 7.03
CA SER A 20 0.98 -16.20 5.70
C SER A 20 -0.49 -16.06 5.30
N ILE A 21 -0.85 -14.91 4.75
CA ILE A 21 -2.21 -14.62 4.25
C ILE A 21 -2.11 -13.63 3.10
N THR A 22 -3.06 -13.66 2.16
CA THR A 22 -3.13 -12.63 1.13
C THR A 22 -3.67 -11.31 1.71
N GLY A 23 -3.27 -10.18 1.14
CA GLY A 23 -3.80 -8.88 1.56
C GLY A 23 -5.32 -8.78 1.44
N PRO A 24 -5.94 -9.21 0.32
CA PRO A 24 -7.39 -9.24 0.18
C PRO A 24 -8.10 -10.09 1.25
N ASP A 25 -7.57 -11.27 1.55
CA ASP A 25 -8.17 -12.14 2.59
C ASP A 25 -8.06 -11.52 3.98
N LEU A 26 -6.90 -10.93 4.31
CA LEU A 26 -6.72 -10.21 5.57
C LEU A 26 -7.68 -9.03 5.70
N ALA A 27 -7.87 -8.25 4.63
CA ALA A 27 -8.80 -7.15 4.59
C ALA A 27 -10.26 -7.61 4.77
N MET A 28 -10.60 -8.78 4.22
CA MET A 28 -11.91 -9.37 4.37
C MET A 28 -12.16 -9.82 5.82
N HIS A 29 -11.18 -10.45 6.48
CA HIS A 29 -11.28 -10.81 7.90
C HIS A 29 -11.52 -9.59 8.79
N PHE A 30 -10.84 -8.47 8.54
CA PHE A 30 -11.11 -7.22 9.28
C PHE A 30 -12.51 -6.70 9.04
N TYR A 31 -12.99 -6.78 7.81
CA TYR A 31 -14.34 -6.32 7.48
C TYR A 31 -15.42 -7.19 8.13
N GLU A 32 -15.26 -8.51 8.11
CA GLU A 32 -16.15 -9.47 8.77
C GLU A 32 -16.20 -9.22 10.28
N GLN A 33 -15.06 -9.11 10.93
CA GLN A 33 -14.99 -8.81 12.37
C GLN A 33 -15.68 -7.48 12.70
N MET A 34 -15.44 -6.43 11.90
CA MET A 34 -16.10 -5.14 12.08
C MET A 34 -17.65 -5.27 12.00
N GLN A 35 -18.18 -6.12 11.09
CA GLN A 35 -19.61 -6.36 10.99
C GLN A 35 -20.16 -7.14 12.18
N ASP A 36 -19.44 -8.17 12.65
CA ASP A 36 -19.82 -8.96 13.82
C ASP A 36 -19.88 -8.09 15.08
N ASP A 37 -18.97 -7.12 15.21
CA ASP A 37 -18.95 -6.13 16.31
C ASP A 37 -20.00 -5.02 16.14
N MET A 38 -20.89 -5.11 15.16
CA MET A 38 -21.95 -4.14 14.86
C MET A 38 -21.45 -2.69 14.68
N VAL A 39 -20.25 -2.53 14.16
CA VAL A 39 -19.69 -1.21 13.84
C VAL A 39 -20.49 -0.59 12.69
N ASN A 40 -20.97 0.63 12.87
CA ASN A 40 -21.69 1.36 11.83
C ASN A 40 -20.71 1.78 10.71
N TYR A 41 -20.75 1.07 9.58
CA TYR A 41 -19.91 1.37 8.42
C TYR A 41 -20.65 2.31 7.46
N ILE A 42 -20.04 3.46 7.19
CA ILE A 42 -20.55 4.46 6.26
C ILE A 42 -19.60 4.50 5.07
N ASN A 43 -20.10 4.08 3.90
CA ASN A 43 -19.34 4.12 2.66
C ASN A 43 -19.51 5.48 1.97
N ASP A 44 -18.80 6.49 2.47
CA ASP A 44 -18.86 7.85 1.94
C ASP A 44 -17.49 8.52 2.06
N GLN A 45 -17.29 9.60 1.30
CA GLN A 45 -16.06 10.37 1.32
C GLN A 45 -16.15 11.48 2.36
N VAL A 46 -15.23 11.49 3.30
CA VAL A 46 -15.07 12.59 4.25
C VAL A 46 -14.47 13.79 3.50
N LEU A 47 -15.19 14.91 3.49
CA LEU A 47 -14.79 16.15 2.83
C LEU A 47 -14.11 17.13 3.79
N LEU A 48 -14.57 17.19 5.03
CA LEU A 48 -14.08 18.12 6.03
C LEU A 48 -14.25 17.56 7.45
N ILE A 49 -13.28 17.81 8.29
CA ILE A 49 -13.36 17.57 9.73
C ILE A 49 -13.04 18.89 10.42
N THR A 50 -13.93 19.35 11.29
CA THR A 50 -13.74 20.53 12.13
C THR A 50 -13.93 20.19 13.59
N GLN A 51 -13.19 20.83 14.46
CA GLN A 51 -13.39 20.74 15.92
C GLN A 51 -14.25 21.92 16.38
N GLN A 52 -15.32 21.63 17.11
CA GLN A 52 -16.20 22.61 17.73
C GLN A 52 -16.32 22.30 19.21
N GLU A 53 -15.84 23.22 20.07
CA GLU A 53 -15.84 23.06 21.53
C GLU A 53 -15.42 21.65 21.99
N ASN A 54 -16.41 20.77 22.27
CA ASN A 54 -16.19 19.42 22.81
C ASN A 54 -16.50 18.29 21.81
N GLU A 55 -16.68 18.60 20.53
CA GLU A 55 -17.02 17.61 19.52
C GLU A 55 -16.26 17.85 18.22
N PHE A 56 -16.19 16.80 17.39
CA PHE A 56 -15.73 16.85 16.02
C PHE A 56 -16.93 16.74 15.07
N VAL A 57 -16.99 17.66 14.12
CA VAL A 57 -17.99 17.66 13.06
C VAL A 57 -17.36 17.12 11.80
N VAL A 58 -17.87 15.98 11.32
CA VAL A 58 -17.39 15.30 10.12
C VAL A 58 -18.41 15.48 9.01
N GLN A 59 -18.02 16.17 7.96
CA GLN A 59 -18.86 16.44 6.79
C GLN A 59 -18.53 15.44 5.68
N VAL A 60 -19.54 14.79 5.16
CA VAL A 60 -19.55 14.00 3.93
C VAL A 60 -20.43 14.71 2.88
N GLU A 61 -20.63 14.10 1.69
CA GLU A 61 -21.29 14.79 0.58
C GLU A 61 -22.66 15.34 0.96
N ASP A 62 -23.54 14.51 1.53
CA ASP A 62 -24.94 14.87 1.82
C ASP A 62 -25.27 14.97 3.31
N LYS A 63 -24.32 14.68 4.20
CA LYS A 63 -24.57 14.56 5.64
C LYS A 63 -23.45 15.12 6.51
N THR A 64 -23.82 15.40 7.72
CA THR A 64 -22.89 15.83 8.78
C THR A 64 -23.07 14.92 9.99
N TYR A 65 -21.96 14.48 10.58
CA TYR A 65 -21.92 13.64 11.76
C TYR A 65 -21.18 14.33 12.89
N HIS A 66 -21.57 14.06 14.12
CA HIS A 66 -21.00 14.64 15.32
C HIS A 66 -20.41 13.55 16.21
N TYR A 67 -19.15 13.68 16.60
CA TYR A 67 -18.42 12.68 17.38
C TYR A 67 -17.57 13.32 18.48
N HIS A 68 -17.40 12.63 19.58
CA HIS A 68 -16.51 13.09 20.68
C HIS A 68 -15.02 12.85 20.36
N ALA A 69 -14.71 11.91 19.49
CA ALA A 69 -13.34 11.60 19.07
C ALA A 69 -13.31 11.13 17.62
N VAL A 70 -12.21 11.38 16.93
CA VAL A 70 -11.97 10.94 15.55
C VAL A 70 -10.58 10.32 15.44
N ILE A 71 -10.51 9.14 14.82
CA ILE A 71 -9.25 8.49 14.46
C ILE A 71 -9.05 8.68 12.95
N ILE A 72 -7.95 9.33 12.56
CA ILE A 72 -7.60 9.55 11.17
C ILE A 72 -6.72 8.39 10.70
N ALA A 73 -7.30 7.49 9.90
CA ALA A 73 -6.64 6.31 9.35
C ALA A 73 -6.83 6.22 7.83
N THR A 74 -6.63 7.33 7.12
CA THR A 74 -6.97 7.50 5.69
C THR A 74 -5.97 6.85 4.73
N GLY A 75 -4.93 6.21 5.24
CA GLY A 75 -3.89 5.60 4.42
C GLY A 75 -3.00 6.61 3.71
N THR A 76 -2.40 6.20 2.60
CA THR A 76 -1.47 7.02 1.81
C THR A 76 -1.71 6.84 0.32
N LYS A 77 -1.30 7.82 -0.48
CA LYS A 77 -1.20 7.70 -1.94
C LYS A 77 0.28 7.56 -2.34
N GLU A 78 0.55 6.87 -3.44
CA GLU A 78 1.88 6.76 -4.02
C GLU A 78 2.38 8.14 -4.46
N ARG A 79 3.67 8.39 -4.21
CA ARG A 79 4.33 9.53 -4.82
C ARG A 79 4.65 9.19 -6.27
N LYS A 80 4.22 10.05 -7.16
CA LYS A 80 4.59 9.92 -8.57
C LYS A 80 6.08 10.14 -8.77
N LEU A 81 6.64 9.44 -9.75
CA LEU A 81 8.04 9.59 -10.12
C LEU A 81 8.24 10.93 -10.85
N GLU A 82 9.07 11.79 -10.27
CA GLU A 82 9.38 13.13 -10.80
C GLU A 82 10.54 13.05 -11.77
N VAL A 83 10.33 12.47 -12.95
CA VAL A 83 11.29 12.46 -14.06
C VAL A 83 10.64 12.98 -15.34
N LEU A 84 11.48 13.45 -16.26
CA LEU A 84 11.01 13.99 -17.53
C LEU A 84 10.14 12.99 -18.28
N LYS A 85 8.95 13.42 -18.68
CA LYS A 85 7.95 12.60 -19.41
C LYS A 85 7.38 11.41 -18.64
N ALA A 86 7.50 11.35 -17.32
CA ALA A 86 6.96 10.24 -16.52
C ALA A 86 5.48 9.95 -16.85
N GLU A 87 4.66 10.98 -16.98
CA GLU A 87 3.24 10.86 -17.27
C GLU A 87 2.94 10.13 -18.59
N GLN A 88 3.82 10.27 -19.60
CA GLN A 88 3.66 9.60 -20.90
C GLN A 88 3.91 8.09 -20.81
N PHE A 89 4.66 7.65 -19.82
CA PHE A 89 5.01 6.25 -19.59
C PHE A 89 4.22 5.60 -18.46
N GLU A 90 3.36 6.32 -17.78
CA GLU A 90 2.46 5.74 -16.77
C GLU A 90 1.57 4.69 -17.42
N ASN A 91 1.54 3.48 -16.85
CA ASN A 91 0.93 2.27 -17.40
C ASN A 91 1.51 1.81 -18.78
N ARG A 92 2.65 2.36 -19.19
CA ARG A 92 3.35 2.02 -20.44
C ARG A 92 4.86 1.87 -20.23
N GLY A 93 5.26 1.38 -19.08
CA GLY A 93 6.66 1.21 -18.67
C GLY A 93 6.95 1.74 -17.27
N ILE A 94 6.13 2.65 -16.74
CA ILE A 94 6.15 3.06 -15.35
C ILE A 94 4.88 2.53 -14.67
N SER A 95 5.05 1.77 -13.60
CA SER A 95 3.99 1.27 -12.74
C SER A 95 4.27 1.63 -11.28
N TYR A 96 3.22 1.77 -10.50
CA TYR A 96 3.28 2.00 -9.05
C TYR A 96 2.71 0.82 -8.25
N CYS A 97 2.44 -0.31 -8.91
CA CYS A 97 1.95 -1.53 -8.29
C CYS A 97 2.60 -2.75 -8.95
N ALA A 98 3.68 -3.26 -8.37
CA ALA A 98 4.37 -4.42 -8.92
C ALA A 98 3.50 -5.69 -8.91
N VAL A 99 2.61 -5.84 -7.93
CA VAL A 99 1.69 -6.99 -7.85
C VAL A 99 0.65 -6.94 -8.99
N CYS A 100 0.16 -5.71 -9.33
CA CYS A 100 -0.85 -5.54 -10.37
C CYS A 100 -0.26 -5.76 -11.77
N ASP A 101 0.85 -5.10 -12.06
CA ASP A 101 1.41 -4.98 -13.41
C ASP A 101 2.65 -5.84 -13.63
N GLY A 102 3.30 -6.31 -12.56
CA GLY A 102 4.53 -7.09 -12.61
C GLY A 102 4.49 -8.27 -13.59
N PRO A 103 3.42 -9.07 -13.63
CA PRO A 103 3.30 -10.18 -14.58
C PRO A 103 3.47 -9.78 -16.06
N LEU A 104 3.18 -8.52 -16.42
CA LEU A 104 3.38 -7.99 -17.79
C LEU A 104 4.87 -7.83 -18.15
N TYR A 105 5.74 -7.84 -17.14
CA TYR A 105 7.19 -7.68 -17.29
C TYR A 105 7.96 -8.99 -17.10
N LYS A 106 7.27 -10.14 -17.16
CA LYS A 106 7.92 -11.45 -17.13
C LYS A 106 9.04 -11.56 -18.18
N ASN A 107 10.21 -12.05 -17.77
CA ASN A 107 11.41 -12.18 -18.60
C ASN A 107 11.93 -10.85 -19.18
N LYS A 108 11.64 -9.72 -18.52
CA LYS A 108 12.19 -8.40 -18.88
C LYS A 108 13.10 -7.89 -17.79
N ASP A 109 13.95 -6.95 -18.16
CA ASP A 109 14.77 -6.19 -17.20
C ASP A 109 13.93 -5.05 -16.63
N VAL A 110 13.89 -4.95 -15.31
CA VAL A 110 13.10 -3.95 -14.61
C VAL A 110 13.92 -3.17 -13.59
N VAL A 111 13.48 -1.95 -13.32
CA VAL A 111 14.07 -1.08 -12.30
C VAL A 111 13.02 -0.77 -11.25
N VAL A 112 13.36 -0.96 -9.99
CA VAL A 112 12.55 -0.55 -8.84
C VAL A 112 13.17 0.69 -8.21
N ILE A 113 12.39 1.74 -8.04
CA ILE A 113 12.86 3.00 -7.46
C ILE A 113 12.26 3.17 -6.07
N GLY A 114 13.09 3.06 -5.05
CA GLY A 114 12.66 3.20 -3.66
C GLY A 114 13.66 2.63 -2.67
N GLY A 115 13.34 2.65 -1.38
CA GLY A 115 14.23 2.15 -0.32
C GLY A 115 13.51 1.93 1.02
N GLY A 116 12.19 1.85 1.00
CA GLY A 116 11.34 1.39 2.10
C GLY A 116 10.90 -0.05 1.90
N ASN A 117 10.10 -0.60 2.83
CA ASN A 117 9.61 -1.97 2.79
C ASN A 117 8.95 -2.30 1.45
N ALA A 118 8.00 -1.48 0.98
CA ALA A 118 7.31 -1.71 -0.28
C ALA A 118 8.28 -1.91 -1.46
N ALA A 119 9.30 -1.05 -1.61
CA ALA A 119 10.24 -1.15 -2.72
C ALA A 119 11.08 -2.44 -2.67
N LEU A 120 11.50 -2.86 -1.46
CA LEU A 120 12.27 -4.09 -1.30
C LEU A 120 11.40 -5.34 -1.50
N GLU A 121 10.18 -5.33 -0.99
CA GLU A 121 9.19 -6.41 -1.21
C GLU A 121 8.85 -6.55 -2.70
N GLU A 122 8.58 -5.45 -3.38
CA GLU A 122 8.30 -5.43 -4.82
C GLU A 122 9.49 -5.89 -5.65
N ALA A 123 10.72 -5.49 -5.28
CA ALA A 123 11.93 -5.96 -5.96
C ALA A 123 12.11 -7.47 -5.81
N LEU A 124 11.91 -8.02 -4.61
CA LEU A 124 11.96 -9.46 -4.36
C LEU A 124 10.87 -10.21 -5.13
N TYR A 125 9.66 -9.67 -5.17
CA TYR A 125 8.56 -10.24 -5.93
C TYR A 125 8.87 -10.30 -7.43
N LEU A 126 9.31 -9.18 -8.01
CA LEU A 126 9.68 -9.09 -9.44
C LEU A 126 10.85 -10.02 -9.79
N ALA A 127 11.80 -10.21 -8.88
CA ALA A 127 12.93 -11.11 -9.07
C ALA A 127 12.52 -12.59 -9.28
N THR A 128 11.30 -12.96 -8.90
CA THR A 128 10.81 -14.33 -9.10
C THR A 128 10.48 -14.67 -10.55
N PHE A 129 10.28 -13.68 -11.43
CA PHE A 129 9.86 -13.90 -12.82
C PHE A 129 10.47 -12.94 -13.85
N CYS A 130 11.07 -11.84 -13.45
CA CYS A 130 11.79 -10.94 -14.34
C CYS A 130 13.21 -11.46 -14.65
N SER A 131 13.79 -11.05 -15.78
CA SER A 131 15.17 -11.44 -16.15
C SER A 131 16.20 -10.80 -15.24
N SER A 132 16.00 -9.54 -14.91
CA SER A 132 16.81 -8.83 -13.90
C SER A 132 15.97 -7.76 -13.20
N VAL A 133 16.34 -7.45 -11.95
CA VAL A 133 15.74 -6.40 -11.15
C VAL A 133 16.84 -5.51 -10.60
N THR A 134 16.84 -4.25 -10.99
CA THR A 134 17.75 -3.24 -10.46
C THR A 134 17.04 -2.35 -9.46
N LEU A 135 17.48 -2.35 -8.21
CA LEU A 135 16.94 -1.49 -7.16
C LEU A 135 17.74 -0.18 -7.07
N ILE A 136 17.07 0.95 -7.29
CA ILE A 136 17.68 2.28 -7.22
C ILE A 136 17.14 3.03 -5.99
N HIS A 137 18.05 3.50 -5.15
CA HIS A 137 17.73 4.33 -4.00
C HIS A 137 18.62 5.57 -3.95
N ARG A 138 18.05 6.71 -3.55
CA ARG A 138 18.77 8.00 -3.49
C ARG A 138 19.71 8.18 -2.28
N ARG A 139 19.71 7.23 -1.35
CA ARG A 139 20.53 7.24 -0.13
C ARG A 139 21.37 5.98 -0.05
N ASP A 140 22.45 6.04 0.70
CA ASP A 140 23.36 4.90 0.90
C ASP A 140 22.79 3.81 1.81
N THR A 141 21.69 4.12 2.54
CA THR A 141 21.04 3.20 3.46
C THR A 141 19.55 3.09 3.17
N PHE A 142 19.01 1.88 3.17
CA PHE A 142 17.58 1.62 3.10
C PHE A 142 16.90 1.95 4.43
N ARG A 143 15.62 2.35 4.35
CA ARG A 143 14.75 2.53 5.52
C ARG A 143 13.86 1.31 5.77
N ALA A 144 13.96 0.30 4.92
CA ALA A 144 13.25 -0.96 5.06
C ALA A 144 13.76 -1.75 6.27
N ASP A 145 12.97 -2.69 6.74
CA ASP A 145 13.31 -3.60 7.82
C ASP A 145 14.55 -4.42 7.48
N GLU A 146 15.38 -4.70 8.49
CA GLU A 146 16.65 -5.42 8.31
C GLU A 146 16.48 -6.81 7.67
N VAL A 147 15.37 -7.47 7.96
CA VAL A 147 15.02 -8.76 7.35
C VAL A 147 14.87 -8.63 5.84
N LEU A 148 14.17 -7.63 5.35
CA LEU A 148 14.00 -7.35 3.92
C LEU A 148 15.33 -6.97 3.26
N GLN A 149 16.11 -6.10 3.93
CA GLN A 149 17.43 -5.73 3.44
C GLN A 149 18.35 -6.97 3.29
N SER A 150 18.30 -7.88 4.26
CA SER A 150 19.08 -9.12 4.22
C SER A 150 18.62 -10.05 3.09
N ARG A 151 17.31 -10.14 2.82
CA ARG A 151 16.76 -10.92 1.71
C ARG A 151 17.21 -10.36 0.36
N VAL A 152 17.12 -9.05 0.15
CA VAL A 152 17.57 -8.39 -1.09
C VAL A 152 19.07 -8.58 -1.33
N LYS A 153 19.91 -8.46 -0.29
CA LYS A 153 21.37 -8.66 -0.40
C LYS A 153 21.76 -10.11 -0.74
N LYS A 154 20.91 -11.08 -0.45
CA LYS A 154 21.11 -12.51 -0.76
C LYS A 154 20.49 -12.92 -2.10
N SER A 155 19.65 -12.09 -2.67
CA SER A 155 19.04 -12.29 -3.99
C SER A 155 20.04 -11.76 -5.02
N ASN A 156 20.78 -12.68 -5.64
CA ASN A 156 21.73 -12.36 -6.72
C ASN A 156 21.03 -12.37 -8.07
#